data_25edb61465ee88bd2ae156e899e8cbf6
#
_entry.id   25edb61465ee88bd2ae156e899e8cbf6
#
_cell.length_a   1.000
_cell.length_b   1.000
_cell.length_c   1.000
_cell.angle_alpha   90.00
_cell.angle_beta   90.00
_cell.angle_gamma   90.00
#
_symmetry.space_group_name_H-M   'P 1'
#
loop_
_entity.id
_entity.type
_entity.pdbx_description
1 polymer ?
#
loop_
_entity_poly.entity_id
_entity_poly.type
_entity_poly.pdbx_seq_one_letter_code
_entity_poly.pdbx_strand_id
1 'polypeptide(L)'
;EDTEDIKSKNTEDTEKTDTADTEDADKTEDTKDKTTVASGIVCWGDDLINGEESNTYSYMTVLQKLLTDNGYNMTVINKTLQGGGTLSMMKMAGVSDETIQSYITKHQQAANGAQLNVTETGIRDLTEEQTTRNDMDCIPVIFMGYYGGWNHDPAELADQQEQILNTFQNKDQFIVVGTRPMDGSVTSE
;
A
#
# COMPACT_ATOMS: atom_id res chain seq x y z
N GLU A 1 14.08 67.42 21.44
CA GLU A 1 13.95 67.85 22.88
C GLU A 1 13.86 66.61 23.70
N ASP A 2 14.97 66.25 24.17
CA ASP A 2 15.57 66.28 25.51
C ASP A 2 15.20 65.03 26.31
N THR A 3 16.18 64.15 26.42
CA THR A 3 17.16 63.99 27.52
C THR A 3 16.55 63.45 28.80
N GLU A 4 17.03 62.54 29.50
CA GLU A 4 18.29 62.01 30.04
C GLU A 4 17.93 60.85 30.95
N ASP A 5 18.62 59.73 30.92
CA ASP A 5 19.77 59.32 31.70
C ASP A 5 19.55 59.33 33.22
N ILE A 6 19.96 58.22 33.86
CA ILE A 6 20.74 58.03 35.08
C ILE A 6 20.56 56.59 35.60
N LYS A 7 21.46 55.73 35.44
CA LYS A 7 22.61 55.16 36.19
C LYS A 7 22.44 54.88 37.68
N SER A 8 22.87 53.70 38.03
CA SER A 8 23.72 53.33 39.15
C SER A 8 23.03 52.53 40.24
N LYS A 9 23.52 51.45 40.68
CA LYS A 9 24.74 50.79 41.14
C LYS A 9 24.45 49.94 42.38
N ASN A 10 24.99 48.70 42.36
CA ASN A 10 25.68 47.94 43.42
C ASN A 10 24.94 47.77 44.78
N THR A 11 25.07 46.67 45.44
CA THR A 11 26.16 45.73 45.85
C THR A 11 25.56 44.54 46.58
N GLU A 12 26.17 43.33 46.38
CA GLU A 12 26.62 42.31 47.33
C GLU A 12 25.81 42.07 48.61
N ASP A 13 25.51 40.84 48.99
CA ASP A 13 26.39 39.84 49.56
C ASP A 13 25.59 38.54 49.97
N THR A 14 26.25 37.40 49.74
CA THR A 14 26.31 36.14 50.43
C THR A 14 25.12 35.63 51.30
N GLU A 15 24.66 34.39 51.10
CA GLU A 15 25.11 33.19 51.82
C GLU A 15 24.39 31.89 51.39
N LYS A 16 25.13 30.81 51.42
CA LYS A 16 24.79 29.40 51.17
C LYS A 16 23.65 28.85 52.01
N THR A 17 22.86 27.93 51.42
CA THR A 17 22.66 26.60 52.02
C THR A 17 22.19 25.61 50.99
N ASP A 18 22.83 24.43 51.01
CA ASP A 18 22.54 23.18 50.29
C ASP A 18 21.15 22.67 50.67
N THR A 19 20.44 22.20 49.66
CA THR A 19 19.70 20.93 49.76
C THR A 19 19.43 20.40 48.35
N ALA A 20 19.89 19.19 48.13
CA ALA A 20 19.61 18.37 46.95
C ALA A 20 18.11 18.06 46.86
N ASP A 21 17.54 18.17 45.66
CA ASP A 21 16.49 17.23 45.26
C ASP A 21 16.40 17.14 43.72
N THR A 22 16.59 15.93 43.27
CA THR A 22 16.20 15.23 42.06
C THR A 22 15.60 16.05 40.94
N GLU A 23 16.40 16.23 39.87
CA GLU A 23 15.94 16.54 38.53
C GLU A 23 15.35 15.27 37.92
N ASP A 24 14.06 15.21 37.78
CA ASP A 24 13.35 14.30 36.85
C ASP A 24 13.36 14.97 35.47
N ALA A 25 14.39 14.65 34.72
CA ALA A 25 14.46 15.05 33.31
C ALA A 25 13.53 14.16 32.51
N ASP A 26 12.32 14.64 32.29
CA ASP A 26 11.40 14.14 31.28
C ASP A 26 12.04 14.35 29.89
N LYS A 27 12.82 13.35 29.47
CA LYS A 27 13.22 13.18 28.06
C LYS A 27 12.02 12.72 27.28
N THR A 28 11.23 13.64 26.79
CA THR A 28 10.42 13.39 25.61
C THR A 28 11.36 13.01 24.48
N GLU A 29 11.56 11.72 24.29
CA GLU A 29 12.10 11.17 23.04
C GLU A 29 11.12 11.55 21.93
N ASP A 30 11.56 12.56 21.16
CA ASP A 30 11.00 12.88 19.85
C ASP A 30 11.25 11.65 18.95
N THR A 31 10.33 10.68 18.99
CA THR A 31 10.29 9.58 18.05
C THR A 31 9.95 10.19 16.69
N LYS A 32 10.94 10.76 16.03
CA LYS A 32 10.90 10.98 14.60
C LYS A 32 10.57 9.65 13.97
N ASP A 33 9.31 9.54 13.55
CA ASP A 33 8.81 8.48 12.70
C ASP A 33 9.82 8.32 11.55
N LYS A 34 10.60 7.24 11.60
CA LYS A 34 11.52 6.91 10.52
C LYS A 34 10.66 6.48 9.37
N THR A 35 10.25 7.42 8.54
CA THR A 35 9.65 7.13 7.25
C THR A 35 10.63 6.21 6.52
N THR A 36 10.33 4.93 6.49
CA THR A 36 11.15 3.95 5.77
C THR A 36 11.06 4.32 4.30
N VAL A 37 12.19 4.67 3.72
CA VAL A 37 12.25 4.97 2.29
C VAL A 37 11.93 3.67 1.56
N ALA A 38 10.88 3.68 0.75
CA ALA A 38 10.48 2.52 -0.04
C ALA A 38 11.60 2.12 -1.01
N SER A 39 11.86 0.81 -1.15
CA SER A 39 12.90 0.31 -2.05
C SER A 39 12.50 0.38 -3.52
N GLY A 40 11.21 0.42 -3.81
CA GLY A 40 10.68 0.43 -5.17
C GLY A 40 9.19 0.66 -5.23
N ILE A 41 8.65 0.42 -6.41
CA ILE A 41 7.20 0.40 -6.67
C ILE A 41 6.84 -1.00 -7.14
N VAL A 42 5.77 -1.60 -6.60
CA VAL A 42 5.27 -2.88 -7.08
C VAL A 42 3.88 -2.72 -7.67
N CYS A 43 3.69 -3.27 -8.87
CA CYS A 43 2.45 -3.18 -9.61
C CYS A 43 1.69 -4.51 -9.52
N TRP A 44 0.50 -4.46 -8.92
CA TRP A 44 -0.43 -5.57 -8.77
C TRP A 44 -1.62 -5.40 -9.68
N GLY A 45 -2.07 -6.49 -10.31
CA GLY A 45 -3.25 -6.44 -11.17
C GLY A 45 -3.61 -7.78 -11.79
N ASP A 46 -4.86 -7.90 -12.19
CA ASP A 46 -5.44 -9.12 -12.77
C ASP A 46 -5.77 -8.99 -14.27
N ASP A 47 -5.38 -7.87 -14.91
CA ASP A 47 -5.59 -7.59 -16.33
C ASP A 47 -4.27 -7.50 -17.12
N LEU A 48 -4.38 -7.40 -18.44
CA LEU A 48 -3.31 -7.19 -19.44
C LEU A 48 -2.50 -5.89 -19.32
N ILE A 49 -2.47 -5.31 -18.13
CA ILE A 49 -1.78 -4.05 -17.87
C ILE A 49 -0.27 -4.21 -17.92
N ASN A 50 0.20 -5.44 -17.84
CA ASN A 50 1.62 -5.78 -17.87
C ASN A 50 2.27 -5.65 -19.25
N GLY A 51 1.47 -5.49 -20.33
CA GLY A 51 1.97 -5.35 -21.70
C GLY A 51 2.52 -6.63 -22.28
N GLU A 52 2.16 -7.81 -21.78
CA GLU A 52 2.64 -9.11 -22.26
C GLU A 52 2.37 -9.31 -23.76
N GLU A 53 1.27 -8.80 -24.28
CA GLU A 53 0.93 -8.89 -25.70
C GLU A 53 1.65 -7.85 -26.59
N SER A 54 2.13 -6.78 -26.02
CA SER A 54 2.77 -5.69 -26.76
C SER A 54 4.23 -5.51 -26.39
N ASN A 55 5.02 -6.45 -26.24
CA ASN A 55 6.48 -6.47 -25.98
C ASN A 55 7.25 -5.12 -25.76
N THR A 56 6.57 -3.98 -25.75
CA THR A 56 7.21 -2.67 -25.82
C THR A 56 6.70 -1.62 -24.84
N TYR A 57 5.44 -1.59 -24.48
CA TYR A 57 4.90 -0.49 -23.66
C TYR A 57 3.83 -0.97 -22.67
N SER A 58 4.25 -1.30 -21.47
CA SER A 58 3.36 -1.33 -20.32
C SER A 58 3.49 -0.02 -19.53
N TYR A 59 2.49 0.34 -18.74
CA TYR A 59 2.63 1.48 -17.85
C TYR A 59 3.83 1.31 -16.89
N MET A 60 4.18 0.08 -16.54
CA MET A 60 5.33 -0.24 -15.68
C MET A 60 6.65 0.10 -16.35
N THR A 61 6.79 -0.20 -17.63
CA THR A 61 7.98 0.16 -18.41
C THR A 61 8.15 1.67 -18.52
N VAL A 62 7.04 2.38 -18.76
CA VAL A 62 7.03 3.85 -18.78
C VAL A 62 7.35 4.42 -17.40
N LEU A 63 6.76 3.87 -16.34
CA LEU A 63 7.02 4.29 -14.98
C LEU A 63 8.49 4.10 -14.60
N GLN A 64 9.08 2.94 -14.90
CA GLN A 64 10.50 2.69 -14.65
C GLN A 64 11.38 3.70 -15.38
N LYS A 65 11.05 3.99 -16.65
CA LYS A 65 11.80 4.99 -17.42
C LYS A 65 11.69 6.38 -16.78
N LEU A 66 10.48 6.79 -16.40
CA LEU A 66 10.26 8.10 -15.76
C LEU A 66 11.01 8.23 -14.44
N LEU A 67 11.03 7.18 -13.62
CA LEU A 67 11.80 7.17 -12.37
C LEU A 67 13.28 7.36 -12.66
N THR A 68 13.83 6.60 -13.60
CA THR A 68 15.24 6.67 -13.98
C THR A 68 15.61 8.04 -14.54
N ASP A 69 14.81 8.58 -15.47
CA ASP A 69 15.04 9.87 -16.12
C ASP A 69 15.03 11.04 -15.12
N ASN A 70 14.27 10.90 -14.02
CA ASN A 70 14.20 11.90 -12.96
C ASN A 70 15.13 11.62 -11.77
N GLY A 71 16.04 10.66 -11.88
CA GLY A 71 17.07 10.39 -10.89
C GLY A 71 16.60 9.62 -9.65
N TYR A 72 15.42 9.00 -9.69
CA TYR A 72 14.96 8.14 -8.61
C TYR A 72 15.60 6.74 -8.75
N ASN A 73 16.26 6.30 -7.69
CA ASN A 73 16.83 4.95 -7.62
C ASN A 73 15.80 3.96 -7.06
N MET A 74 14.70 3.78 -7.79
CA MET A 74 13.60 2.88 -7.43
C MET A 74 13.37 1.88 -8.57
N THR A 75 13.14 0.62 -8.21
CA THR A 75 12.81 -0.44 -9.18
C THR A 75 11.29 -0.62 -9.25
N VAL A 76 10.77 -0.87 -10.46
CA VAL A 76 9.37 -1.25 -10.67
C VAL A 76 9.28 -2.77 -10.77
N ILE A 77 8.55 -3.39 -9.83
CA ILE A 77 8.34 -4.84 -9.78
C ILE A 77 6.96 -5.17 -10.37
N ASN A 78 6.90 -6.19 -11.20
CA ASN A 78 5.64 -6.69 -11.77
C ASN A 78 5.11 -7.88 -10.95
N LYS A 79 3.93 -7.72 -10.37
CA LYS A 79 3.14 -8.75 -9.69
C LYS A 79 1.75 -8.89 -10.29
N THR A 80 1.62 -8.63 -11.59
CA THR A 80 0.34 -8.82 -12.30
C THR A 80 0.15 -10.28 -12.68
N LEU A 81 -1.09 -10.74 -12.67
CA LEU A 81 -1.50 -12.08 -13.10
C LEU A 81 -2.76 -11.98 -13.94
N GLN A 82 -2.60 -11.92 -15.24
CA GLN A 82 -3.72 -11.83 -16.17
C GLN A 82 -4.75 -12.94 -15.97
N GLY A 83 -6.00 -12.56 -15.82
CA GLY A 83 -7.12 -13.49 -15.64
C GLY A 83 -7.11 -14.18 -14.26
N GLY A 84 -6.31 -13.66 -13.32
CA GLY A 84 -6.18 -14.26 -11.99
C GLY A 84 -7.40 -14.04 -11.10
N GLY A 85 -8.07 -12.93 -11.26
CA GLY A 85 -9.10 -12.49 -10.34
C GLY A 85 -8.54 -12.04 -9.00
N THR A 86 -9.37 -11.38 -8.20
CA THR A 86 -8.92 -10.77 -6.93
C THR A 86 -8.52 -11.79 -5.89
N LEU A 87 -9.16 -12.96 -5.85
CA LEU A 87 -8.83 -14.02 -4.88
C LEU A 87 -7.44 -14.62 -5.13
N SER A 88 -7.05 -14.78 -6.40
CA SER A 88 -5.66 -15.19 -6.73
C SER A 88 -4.65 -14.11 -6.34
N MET A 89 -4.98 -12.83 -6.53
CA MET A 89 -4.15 -11.71 -6.07
C MET A 89 -3.96 -11.74 -4.55
N MET A 90 -5.03 -11.97 -3.78
CA MET A 90 -4.94 -12.11 -2.32
C MET A 90 -4.04 -13.29 -1.92
N LYS A 91 -4.13 -14.43 -2.62
CA LYS A 91 -3.25 -15.58 -2.39
C LYS A 91 -1.80 -15.26 -2.68
N MET A 92 -1.51 -14.59 -3.80
CA MET A 92 -0.16 -14.11 -4.13
C MET A 92 0.38 -13.15 -3.07
N ALA A 93 -0.48 -12.33 -2.47
CA ALA A 93 -0.10 -11.40 -1.41
C ALA A 93 0.14 -12.07 -0.06
N GLY A 94 -0.18 -13.35 0.09
CA GLY A 94 -0.04 -14.09 1.35
C GLY A 94 -1.16 -13.80 2.35
N VAL A 95 -2.32 -13.36 1.87
CA VAL A 95 -3.54 -13.31 2.69
C VAL A 95 -3.92 -14.74 3.10
N SER A 96 -4.40 -14.91 4.33
CA SER A 96 -4.66 -16.24 4.87
C SER A 96 -5.71 -17.02 4.09
N ASP A 97 -5.53 -18.32 4.00
CA ASP A 97 -6.48 -19.22 3.32
C ASP A 97 -7.88 -19.15 3.94
N GLU A 98 -7.98 -18.91 5.25
CA GLU A 98 -9.24 -18.76 5.95
C GLU A 98 -10.00 -17.51 5.46
N THR A 99 -9.30 -16.39 5.32
CA THR A 99 -9.86 -15.14 4.80
C THR A 99 -10.36 -15.33 3.38
N ILE A 100 -9.54 -15.90 2.50
CA ILE A 100 -9.90 -16.18 1.10
C ILE A 100 -11.08 -17.14 1.02
N GLN A 101 -11.11 -18.20 1.83
CA GLN A 101 -12.20 -19.16 1.87
C GLN A 101 -13.53 -18.53 2.32
N SER A 102 -13.46 -17.49 3.16
CA SER A 102 -14.68 -16.77 3.57
C SER A 102 -15.38 -16.08 2.39
N TYR A 103 -14.62 -15.47 1.47
CA TYR A 103 -15.15 -14.88 0.24
C TYR A 103 -15.71 -15.96 -0.69
N ILE A 104 -14.98 -17.05 -0.90
CA ILE A 104 -15.46 -18.17 -1.73
C ILE A 104 -16.81 -18.69 -1.21
N THR A 105 -16.92 -18.88 0.09
CA THR A 105 -18.16 -19.36 0.72
C THR A 105 -19.30 -18.35 0.53
N LYS A 106 -19.04 -17.05 0.69
CA LYS A 106 -20.00 -15.97 0.46
C LYS A 106 -20.50 -15.99 -1.00
N HIS A 107 -19.57 -16.14 -1.97
CA HIS A 107 -19.94 -16.20 -3.39
C HIS A 107 -20.76 -17.44 -3.73
N GLN A 108 -20.40 -18.60 -3.20
CA GLN A 108 -21.16 -19.84 -3.40
C GLN A 108 -22.60 -19.73 -2.85
N GLN A 109 -22.75 -19.09 -1.69
CA GLN A 109 -24.06 -18.83 -1.10
C GLN A 109 -24.88 -17.85 -1.96
N ALA A 110 -24.26 -16.78 -2.45
CA ALA A 110 -24.92 -15.80 -3.32
C ALA A 110 -25.33 -16.42 -4.66
N ALA A 111 -24.55 -17.35 -5.19
CA ALA A 111 -24.84 -18.06 -6.43
C ALA A 111 -26.03 -19.03 -6.34
N ASN A 112 -26.48 -19.35 -5.13
CA ASN A 112 -27.66 -20.19 -4.87
C ASN A 112 -27.68 -21.50 -5.71
N GLY A 113 -26.53 -22.18 -5.78
CA GLY A 113 -26.34 -23.44 -6.51
C GLY A 113 -25.97 -23.29 -7.99
N ALA A 114 -25.82 -22.06 -8.50
CA ALA A 114 -25.21 -21.85 -9.80
C ALA A 114 -23.71 -22.21 -9.75
N GLN A 115 -23.20 -22.72 -10.87
CA GLN A 115 -21.78 -23.01 -10.97
C GLN A 115 -21.02 -21.68 -11.17
N LEU A 116 -20.08 -21.40 -10.27
CA LEU A 116 -19.20 -20.27 -10.38
C LEU A 116 -17.96 -20.62 -11.23
N ASN A 117 -17.39 -19.64 -11.90
CA ASN A 117 -16.17 -19.82 -12.66
C ASN A 117 -14.92 -19.82 -11.74
N VAL A 118 -13.78 -20.20 -12.29
CA VAL A 118 -12.53 -20.32 -11.55
C VAL A 118 -12.08 -18.98 -10.96
N THR A 119 -12.35 -17.86 -11.65
CA THR A 119 -11.94 -16.54 -11.16
C THR A 119 -12.78 -16.03 -10.00
N GLU A 120 -14.00 -16.59 -9.81
CA GLU A 120 -14.91 -16.21 -8.71
C GLU A 120 -14.75 -17.10 -7.47
N THR A 121 -14.39 -18.36 -7.64
CA THR A 121 -14.27 -19.33 -6.53
C THR A 121 -12.99 -20.12 -6.54
N GLY A 122 -12.30 -20.17 -7.68
CA GLY A 122 -11.05 -20.91 -7.86
C GLY A 122 -9.87 -19.98 -7.82
N ILE A 123 -8.96 -20.24 -6.90
CA ILE A 123 -7.63 -19.66 -6.93
C ILE A 123 -6.86 -20.38 -8.03
N ARG A 124 -6.25 -19.63 -8.93
CA ARG A 124 -5.40 -20.21 -9.98
C ARG A 124 -4.20 -20.92 -9.37
N ASP A 125 -3.70 -21.92 -10.08
CA ASP A 125 -2.41 -22.50 -9.74
C ASP A 125 -1.33 -21.42 -9.85
N LEU A 126 -0.65 -21.16 -8.74
CA LEU A 126 0.37 -20.14 -8.62
C LEU A 126 1.74 -20.80 -8.52
N THR A 127 2.71 -20.22 -9.22
CA THR A 127 4.11 -20.64 -9.11
C THR A 127 4.72 -20.10 -7.81
N GLU A 128 5.84 -20.70 -7.40
CA GLU A 128 6.61 -20.20 -6.25
C GLU A 128 7.08 -18.74 -6.46
N GLU A 129 7.47 -18.37 -7.67
CA GLU A 129 7.87 -17.01 -8.01
C GLU A 129 6.73 -16.01 -7.82
N GLN A 130 5.50 -16.37 -8.22
CA GLN A 130 4.33 -15.52 -8.06
C GLN A 130 3.98 -15.29 -6.59
N THR A 131 4.15 -16.31 -5.74
CA THR A 131 3.86 -16.22 -4.29
C THR A 131 5.02 -15.70 -3.47
N THR A 132 6.23 -15.62 -4.03
CA THR A 132 7.38 -15.05 -3.33
C THR A 132 7.19 -13.55 -3.09
N ARG A 133 7.32 -13.12 -1.83
CA ARG A 133 7.15 -11.72 -1.41
C ARG A 133 8.52 -11.05 -1.23
N ASN A 134 9.00 -10.46 -2.32
CA ASN A 134 10.21 -9.63 -2.37
C ASN A 134 9.90 -8.14 -2.56
N ASP A 135 8.67 -7.73 -2.25
CA ASP A 135 8.06 -6.44 -2.60
C ASP A 135 7.40 -5.74 -1.41
N MET A 136 7.48 -6.32 -0.20
CA MET A 136 6.74 -5.82 0.97
C MET A 136 7.17 -4.44 1.45
N ASP A 137 8.37 -4.01 1.10
CA ASP A 137 8.92 -2.68 1.39
C ASP A 137 8.74 -1.67 0.25
N CYS A 138 8.07 -2.09 -0.84
CA CYS A 138 7.72 -1.24 -1.96
C CYS A 138 6.43 -0.44 -1.73
N ILE A 139 6.23 0.59 -2.57
CA ILE A 139 4.94 1.28 -2.70
C ILE A 139 4.05 0.46 -3.64
N PRO A 140 2.92 -0.10 -3.18
CA PRO A 140 2.02 -0.85 -4.05
C PRO A 140 1.18 0.08 -4.93
N VAL A 141 1.08 -0.30 -6.20
CA VAL A 141 0.09 0.21 -7.16
C VAL A 141 -0.85 -0.93 -7.48
N ILE A 142 -2.11 -0.84 -7.06
CA ILE A 142 -3.10 -1.89 -7.21
C ILE A 142 -4.08 -1.49 -8.32
N PHE A 143 -4.17 -2.34 -9.35
CA PHE A 143 -5.13 -2.22 -10.43
C PHE A 143 -5.77 -3.58 -10.71
N MET A 144 -6.78 -3.94 -9.95
CA MET A 144 -7.44 -5.24 -9.99
C MET A 144 -8.97 -5.12 -9.91
N GLY A 145 -9.65 -6.22 -10.16
CA GLY A 145 -11.11 -6.32 -10.16
C GLY A 145 -11.70 -6.52 -11.54
N TYR A 146 -10.86 -6.77 -12.55
CA TYR A 146 -11.28 -6.92 -13.94
C TYR A 146 -11.78 -8.33 -14.26
N TYR A 147 -11.17 -9.34 -13.65
CA TYR A 147 -11.49 -10.75 -13.89
C TYR A 147 -12.33 -11.41 -12.77
N GLY A 148 -13.02 -10.61 -11.97
CA GLY A 148 -13.92 -11.11 -10.93
C GLY A 148 -13.20 -11.43 -9.61
N GLY A 149 -13.87 -12.25 -8.79
CA GLY A 149 -13.42 -12.59 -7.44
C GLY A 149 -13.97 -11.69 -6.34
N TRP A 150 -14.80 -10.71 -6.67
CA TRP A 150 -15.40 -9.73 -5.76
C TRP A 150 -16.95 -9.64 -5.88
N ASN A 151 -17.56 -10.62 -6.57
CA ASN A 151 -19.02 -10.77 -6.71
C ASN A 151 -19.76 -9.50 -7.19
N HIS A 152 -19.10 -8.67 -7.99
CA HIS A 152 -19.59 -7.34 -8.42
C HIS A 152 -20.03 -6.41 -7.28
N ASP A 153 -19.48 -6.62 -6.07
CA ASP A 153 -19.71 -5.78 -4.91
C ASP A 153 -18.50 -4.86 -4.69
N PRO A 154 -18.62 -3.55 -4.97
CA PRO A 154 -17.51 -2.62 -4.81
C PRO A 154 -16.96 -2.54 -3.38
N ALA A 155 -17.79 -2.78 -2.37
CA ALA A 155 -17.34 -2.80 -0.99
C ALA A 155 -16.46 -4.03 -0.71
N GLU A 156 -16.80 -5.18 -1.30
CA GLU A 156 -15.98 -6.37 -1.23
C GLU A 156 -14.66 -6.20 -1.97
N LEU A 157 -14.67 -5.57 -3.16
CA LEU A 157 -13.44 -5.26 -3.88
C LEU A 157 -12.50 -4.37 -3.04
N ALA A 158 -13.05 -3.33 -2.41
CA ALA A 158 -12.29 -2.45 -1.55
C ALA A 158 -11.69 -3.20 -0.35
N ASP A 159 -12.47 -4.07 0.29
CA ASP A 159 -12.02 -4.90 1.41
C ASP A 159 -10.89 -5.86 0.98
N GLN A 160 -11.02 -6.52 -0.17
CA GLN A 160 -9.98 -7.39 -0.73
C GLN A 160 -8.69 -6.61 -1.06
N GLN A 161 -8.80 -5.40 -1.58
CA GLN A 161 -7.66 -4.51 -1.82
C GLN A 161 -6.98 -4.12 -0.50
N GLU A 162 -7.75 -3.80 0.53
CA GLU A 162 -7.24 -3.51 1.86
C GLU A 162 -6.51 -4.71 2.48
N GLN A 163 -7.03 -5.93 2.32
CA GLN A 163 -6.35 -7.15 2.76
C GLN A 163 -4.95 -7.28 2.10
N ILE A 164 -4.84 -6.99 0.81
CA ILE A 164 -3.55 -6.98 0.11
C ILE A 164 -2.64 -5.87 0.65
N LEU A 165 -3.13 -4.64 0.79
CA LEU A 165 -2.37 -3.51 1.30
C LEU A 165 -1.84 -3.77 2.72
N ASN A 166 -2.61 -4.47 3.54
CA ASN A 166 -2.21 -4.84 4.90
C ASN A 166 -1.04 -5.82 4.97
N THR A 167 -0.64 -6.43 3.85
CA THR A 167 0.56 -7.28 3.80
C THR A 167 1.86 -6.49 3.61
N PHE A 168 1.78 -5.21 3.23
CA PHE A 168 2.95 -4.35 3.03
C PHE A 168 3.47 -3.76 4.34
N GLN A 169 4.75 -3.44 4.38
CA GLN A 169 5.39 -2.82 5.56
C GLN A 169 4.95 -1.38 5.74
N ASN A 170 4.90 -0.61 4.64
CA ASN A 170 4.39 0.75 4.64
C ASN A 170 2.93 0.75 4.20
N LYS A 171 2.04 1.12 5.11
CA LYS A 171 0.59 1.10 4.88
C LYS A 171 0.01 2.46 4.48
N ASP A 172 0.83 3.50 4.56
CA ASP A 172 0.40 4.87 4.32
C ASP A 172 0.71 5.36 2.89
N GLN A 173 1.51 4.58 2.14
CA GLN A 173 1.92 4.91 0.79
C GLN A 173 1.44 3.83 -0.18
N PHE A 174 0.39 4.11 -0.91
CA PHE A 174 -0.16 3.22 -1.93
C PHE A 174 -0.92 4.00 -3.00
N ILE A 175 -1.14 3.36 -4.14
CA ILE A 175 -1.99 3.87 -5.22
C ILE A 175 -3.00 2.77 -5.58
N VAL A 176 -4.29 3.09 -5.53
CA VAL A 176 -5.35 2.23 -6.07
C VAL A 176 -5.89 2.87 -7.34
N VAL A 177 -5.84 2.11 -8.41
CA VAL A 177 -6.36 2.52 -9.72
C VAL A 177 -7.75 1.89 -9.89
N GLY A 178 -8.75 2.72 -10.13
CA GLY A 178 -10.11 2.25 -10.36
C GLY A 178 -10.22 1.42 -11.65
N THR A 179 -11.17 0.49 -11.67
CA THR A 179 -11.47 -0.29 -12.85
C THR A 179 -12.01 0.61 -13.97
N ARG A 180 -11.56 0.36 -15.19
CA ARG A 180 -12.06 1.06 -16.39
C ARG A 180 -13.36 0.40 -16.88
N PRO A 181 -14.29 1.14 -17.51
CA PRO A 181 -15.40 0.53 -18.26
C PRO A 181 -14.86 -0.38 -19.37
N MET A 182 -15.43 -1.58 -19.51
CA MET A 182 -14.98 -2.57 -20.50
C MET A 182 -15.30 -2.16 -21.92
N ASP A 183 -16.51 -1.69 -22.17
CA ASP A 183 -16.96 -1.08 -23.42
C ASP A 183 -18.19 -0.19 -23.17
N GLY A 184 -18.64 0.52 -24.19
CA GLY A 184 -19.81 1.40 -24.08
C GLY A 184 -21.16 0.68 -23.91
N SER A 185 -21.18 -0.63 -23.89
CA SER A 185 -22.38 -1.45 -23.60
C SER A 185 -22.51 -1.83 -22.14
N VAL A 186 -21.42 -1.69 -21.38
CA VAL A 186 -21.45 -1.87 -19.94
C VAL A 186 -21.88 -0.54 -19.32
N THR A 187 -23.13 -0.48 -18.92
CA THR A 187 -23.60 0.64 -18.11
C THR A 187 -22.83 0.68 -16.81
N SER A 188 -22.35 1.87 -16.48
CA SER A 188 -21.76 2.12 -15.17
C SER A 188 -22.75 1.70 -14.08
N GLU A 189 -22.51 0.60 -13.42
CA GLU A 189 -23.04 0.30 -12.11
C GLU A 189 -22.12 0.87 -11.04
#